data_e929a7d318d764d7ab33a8f73d22cbbf
#
_entry.id   e929a7d318d764d7ab33a8f73d22cbbf
#
_cell.length_a   1.000
_cell.length_b   1.000
_cell.length_c   1.000
_cell.angle_alpha   90.00
_cell.angle_beta   90.00
_cell.angle_gamma   90.00
#
_symmetry.space_group_name_H-M   'P 1'
#
loop_
_entity.id
_entity.type
_entity.pdbx_description
1 polymer ?
#
loop_
_entity_poly.entity_id
_entity_poly.type
_entity_poly.pdbx_seq_one_letter_code
_entity_poly.pdbx_strand_id
1 'polypeptide(L)'
;MTNAVFGAPFAQLRWGVQATTVAPRSWMGLDMLDGGLAEVGKSSFISAPDGLRLHVREYGTRTAQKLAVVCLPGLTRTVADFDALAPALAKAGPRRVLAVDLRGRGQSEYDRNPENYSLLVELGDVAAILTALAVGPAVFVGSSRGGLLSMQLAVAHPTAIAGVVLHDIGPVIEPKGLARLRSYVGKLPQPRNFAEGAEILRSVFHGQFPNLTPEQWRAGAERTWRQGRNGSLTPTYDVNLSRTLNAIDIETPLPPLWNEFDALARVPMMLVHGGRSDILSAATVAAMAERHTGMEIIEIPDQGHVPLLDTSEIIQRVTDFVARCDETVR
;
A
#
# COMPACT_ATOMS: atom_id res chain seq x y z
N MET A 1 29.17 -6.42 13.49
CA MET A 1 28.79 -5.03 13.17
C MET A 1 27.43 -5.05 12.47
N THR A 2 26.39 -5.37 13.23
CA THR A 2 25.03 -5.61 12.72
C THR A 2 24.06 -5.16 13.80
N ASN A 3 23.60 -3.89 13.75
CA ASN A 3 22.46 -3.41 14.55
C ASN A 3 22.09 -1.97 14.20
N ALA A 4 21.83 -1.69 12.91
CA ALA A 4 21.46 -0.34 12.46
C ALA A 4 20.07 -0.26 11.78
N VAL A 5 19.23 -1.32 11.88
CA VAL A 5 17.91 -1.32 11.21
C VAL A 5 16.75 -1.12 12.19
N PHE A 6 16.93 -1.30 13.51
CA PHE A 6 15.82 -1.34 14.47
C PHE A 6 16.09 -0.68 15.83
N GLY A 7 16.95 0.33 15.95
CA GLY A 7 17.18 0.84 17.29
C GLY A 7 17.93 2.16 17.37
N ALA A 8 17.18 3.28 17.39
CA ALA A 8 17.61 4.50 18.05
C ALA A 8 16.40 5.16 18.70
N PRO A 9 16.51 5.72 19.95
CA PRO A 9 15.36 6.29 20.65
C PRO A 9 14.94 7.62 20.03
N PHE A 10 13.64 7.82 19.94
CA PHE A 10 13.00 9.05 19.46
C PHE A 10 13.36 10.24 20.38
N ALA A 11 14.19 11.15 19.89
CA ALA A 11 14.38 12.47 20.49
C ALA A 11 13.74 13.50 19.57
N GLN A 12 12.74 14.16 20.11
CA GLN A 12 12.04 15.39 19.73
C GLN A 12 12.50 16.11 18.44
N LEU A 13 11.75 15.91 17.36
CA LEU A 13 11.77 16.76 16.16
C LEU A 13 10.62 17.77 16.22
N ARG A 14 10.95 19.06 16.31
CA ARG A 14 9.99 20.18 16.13
C ARG A 14 9.81 20.43 14.65
N TRP A 15 8.56 20.41 14.18
CA TRP A 15 8.19 20.56 12.78
C TRP A 15 7.71 21.98 12.48
N GLY A 16 8.31 22.61 11.47
CA GLY A 16 7.76 23.79 10.81
C GLY A 16 7.48 23.42 9.34
N VAL A 17 6.21 23.35 8.96
CA VAL A 17 5.79 23.04 7.59
C VAL A 17 5.25 24.29 6.91
N GLN A 18 5.86 24.69 5.78
CA GLN A 18 5.28 25.66 4.85
C GLN A 18 4.68 24.93 3.66
N ALA A 19 3.36 25.08 3.48
CA ALA A 19 2.64 24.54 2.33
C ALA A 19 2.73 25.53 1.15
N THR A 20 3.39 25.14 0.07
CA THR A 20 3.33 25.85 -1.22
C THR A 20 2.46 25.07 -2.19
N THR A 21 1.30 25.65 -2.51
CA THR A 21 0.39 25.13 -3.56
C THR A 21 0.90 25.62 -4.92
N VAL A 22 1.37 24.70 -5.76
CA VAL A 22 1.70 24.97 -7.17
C VAL A 22 0.54 24.47 -8.03
N ALA A 23 -0.03 25.37 -8.83
CA ALA A 23 -1.13 25.08 -9.74
C ALA A 23 -0.72 24.09 -10.86
N PRO A 24 -1.58 23.15 -11.25
CA PRO A 24 -1.25 22.14 -12.24
C PRO A 24 -1.30 22.68 -13.66
N ARG A 25 -0.31 22.33 -14.50
CA ARG A 25 -0.41 22.46 -15.95
C ARG A 25 -1.41 21.42 -16.47
N SER A 26 -2.42 21.91 -17.17
CA SER A 26 -3.48 21.14 -17.80
C SER A 26 -2.93 20.09 -18.79
N TRP A 27 -3.30 18.85 -18.59
CA TRP A 27 -3.25 17.80 -19.60
C TRP A 27 -4.68 17.57 -20.09
N MET A 28 -5.04 18.21 -21.20
CA MET A 28 -6.22 17.86 -21.97
C MET A 28 -5.89 16.73 -22.93
N GLY A 29 -6.76 15.74 -23.00
CA GLY A 29 -6.87 14.81 -24.10
C GLY A 29 -7.02 13.35 -23.71
N LEU A 30 -8.25 12.93 -23.58
CA LEU A 30 -8.88 11.75 -24.18
C LEU A 30 -10.29 11.59 -23.62
N ASP A 31 -11.23 12.14 -24.38
CA ASP A 31 -12.66 11.90 -24.21
C ASP A 31 -13.08 10.60 -24.88
N MET A 32 -14.12 10.00 -24.27
CA MET A 32 -15.16 9.16 -24.85
C MET A 32 -14.90 7.67 -24.98
N LEU A 33 -15.44 6.92 -24.01
CA LEU A 33 -16.35 5.80 -24.29
C LEU A 33 -17.28 5.63 -23.08
N ASP A 34 -18.56 5.72 -23.31
CA ASP A 34 -19.68 5.59 -22.38
C ASP A 34 -19.70 4.22 -21.71
N GLY A 35 -19.49 4.20 -20.42
CA GLY A 35 -19.61 3.08 -19.49
C GLY A 35 -19.21 3.60 -18.12
N GLY A 36 -20.18 4.11 -17.34
CA GLY A 36 -20.08 4.59 -15.97
C GLY A 36 -18.72 5.18 -15.59
N LEU A 37 -18.54 6.49 -15.71
CA LEU A 37 -17.31 7.21 -15.33
C LEU A 37 -16.91 6.80 -13.90
N ALA A 38 -15.87 5.98 -13.78
CA ALA A 38 -15.17 5.84 -12.51
C ALA A 38 -14.70 7.22 -12.09
N GLU A 39 -15.04 7.65 -10.88
CA GLU A 39 -14.65 8.96 -10.36
C GLU A 39 -13.12 9.08 -10.43
N VAL A 40 -12.61 9.89 -11.34
CA VAL A 40 -11.17 10.08 -11.52
C VAL A 40 -10.67 10.85 -10.30
N GLY A 41 -9.88 10.19 -9.46
CA GLY A 41 -9.33 10.81 -8.25
C GLY A 41 -8.47 12.03 -8.59
N LYS A 42 -8.51 13.03 -7.72
CA LYS A 42 -7.70 14.26 -7.85
C LYS A 42 -6.26 13.98 -7.35
N SER A 43 -5.28 14.19 -8.21
CA SER A 43 -3.85 14.13 -7.83
C SER A 43 -3.40 15.39 -7.11
N SER A 44 -2.66 15.20 -6.00
CA SER A 44 -1.97 16.26 -5.27
C SER A 44 -0.55 15.83 -4.92
N PHE A 45 0.31 16.79 -4.58
CA PHE A 45 1.70 16.55 -4.23
C PHE A 45 2.03 17.21 -2.91
N ILE A 46 2.69 16.46 -2.03
CA ILE A 46 3.10 16.89 -0.69
C ILE A 46 4.61 16.78 -0.60
N SER A 47 5.26 17.76 0.03
CA SER A 47 6.69 17.68 0.32
C SER A 47 6.93 16.81 1.55
N ALA A 48 7.76 15.79 1.41
CA ALA A 48 8.31 15.02 2.52
C ALA A 48 9.20 15.91 3.41
N PRO A 49 9.57 15.46 4.62
CA PRO A 49 10.44 16.24 5.51
C PRO A 49 11.80 16.61 4.92
N ASP A 50 12.31 15.79 4.00
CA ASP A 50 13.56 16.00 3.26
C ASP A 50 13.38 16.77 1.94
N GLY A 51 12.15 17.23 1.65
CA GLY A 51 11.81 17.98 0.46
C GLY A 51 11.42 17.13 -0.76
N LEU A 52 11.52 15.79 -0.68
CA LEU A 52 11.09 14.90 -1.76
C LEU A 52 9.58 15.02 -1.98
N ARG A 53 9.16 15.06 -3.24
CA ARG A 53 7.74 15.25 -3.59
C ARG A 53 7.00 13.92 -3.63
N LEU A 54 5.96 13.80 -2.81
CA LEU A 54 5.10 12.63 -2.66
C LEU A 54 3.76 12.87 -3.36
N HIS A 55 3.29 11.89 -4.11
CA HIS A 55 2.01 11.92 -4.79
C HIS A 55 0.92 11.26 -3.96
N VAL A 56 -0.24 11.90 -3.93
CA VAL A 56 -1.47 11.37 -3.32
C VAL A 56 -2.61 11.52 -4.32
N ARG A 57 -3.38 10.45 -4.52
CA ARG A 57 -4.63 10.48 -5.28
C ARG A 57 -5.80 10.48 -4.31
N GLU A 58 -6.63 11.51 -4.38
CA GLU A 58 -7.76 11.72 -3.49
C GLU A 58 -9.08 11.48 -4.21
N TYR A 59 -9.99 10.74 -3.58
CA TYR A 59 -11.35 10.47 -4.04
C TYR A 59 -12.35 10.94 -3.00
N GLY A 60 -13.55 11.30 -3.47
CA GLY A 60 -14.64 11.76 -2.63
C GLY A 60 -14.35 13.09 -1.94
N THR A 61 -15.09 13.37 -0.87
CA THR A 61 -15.02 14.63 -0.15
C THR A 61 -14.79 14.45 1.33
N ARG A 62 -14.15 15.41 1.96
CA ARG A 62 -14.01 15.47 3.41
C ARG A 62 -15.37 15.77 4.04
N THR A 63 -15.80 14.96 5.01
CA THR A 63 -16.98 15.22 5.83
C THR A 63 -16.61 15.10 7.31
N ALA A 64 -17.37 15.77 8.18
CA ALA A 64 -17.17 15.69 9.63
C ALA A 64 -17.71 14.37 10.24
N GLN A 65 -18.46 13.58 9.48
CA GLN A 65 -19.25 12.45 9.99
C GLN A 65 -18.64 11.08 9.66
N LYS A 66 -17.67 11.05 8.75
CA LYS A 66 -17.08 9.81 8.26
C LYS A 66 -15.55 9.87 8.36
N LEU A 67 -14.96 8.77 8.83
CA LEU A 67 -13.52 8.60 8.83
C LEU A 67 -12.97 8.67 7.42
N ALA A 68 -11.83 9.33 7.25
CA ALA A 68 -11.06 9.20 6.01
C ALA A 68 -10.50 7.77 5.89
N VAL A 69 -10.24 7.34 4.64
CA VAL A 69 -9.49 6.10 4.39
C VAL A 69 -8.15 6.46 3.77
N VAL A 70 -7.09 5.83 4.24
CA VAL A 70 -5.71 5.97 3.71
C VAL A 70 -5.24 4.63 3.18
N CYS A 71 -5.00 4.56 1.87
CA CYS A 71 -4.54 3.36 1.18
C CYS A 71 -3.02 3.44 0.97
N LEU A 72 -2.29 2.50 1.57
CA LEU A 72 -0.82 2.41 1.50
C LEU A 72 -0.43 1.17 0.70
N PRO A 73 0.29 1.32 -0.43
CA PRO A 73 0.62 0.19 -1.32
C PRO A 73 1.79 -0.66 -0.80
N GLY A 74 2.00 -1.79 -1.49
CA GLY A 74 3.14 -2.67 -1.30
C GLY A 74 4.48 -2.09 -1.79
N LEU A 75 5.56 -2.85 -1.61
CA LEU A 75 6.94 -2.41 -1.86
C LEU A 75 7.16 -1.81 -3.24
N THR A 76 6.65 -2.45 -4.31
CA THR A 76 6.84 -2.02 -5.71
C THR A 76 5.53 -1.56 -6.34
N ARG A 77 4.53 -1.23 -5.50
CA ARG A 77 3.18 -0.95 -5.94
C ARG A 77 2.86 0.54 -5.81
N THR A 78 1.75 0.95 -6.42
CA THR A 78 1.35 2.35 -6.56
C THR A 78 -0.11 2.55 -6.20
N VAL A 79 -0.59 3.78 -6.24
CA VAL A 79 -2.02 4.12 -6.09
C VAL A 79 -2.93 3.32 -7.01
N ALA A 80 -2.42 2.85 -8.17
CA ALA A 80 -3.21 2.08 -9.14
C ALA A 80 -3.73 0.73 -8.61
N ASP A 81 -3.15 0.18 -7.53
CA ASP A 81 -3.67 -1.03 -6.91
C ASP A 81 -5.01 -0.81 -6.20
N PHE A 82 -5.36 0.45 -5.93
CA PHE A 82 -6.60 0.83 -5.27
C PHE A 82 -7.63 1.45 -6.22
N ASP A 83 -7.39 1.41 -7.55
CA ASP A 83 -8.27 2.04 -8.54
C ASP A 83 -9.68 1.43 -8.59
N ALA A 84 -9.87 0.19 -8.14
CA ALA A 84 -11.18 -0.41 -7.96
C ALA A 84 -11.79 -0.09 -6.57
N LEU A 85 -10.98 -0.17 -5.52
CA LEU A 85 -11.43 -0.05 -4.12
C LEU A 85 -11.69 1.41 -3.72
N ALA A 86 -10.77 2.34 -4.03
CA ALA A 86 -10.84 3.70 -3.50
C ALA A 86 -12.07 4.49 -4.00
N PRO A 87 -12.44 4.44 -5.30
CA PRO A 87 -13.69 5.04 -5.77
C PRO A 87 -14.95 4.41 -5.14
N ALA A 88 -14.95 3.09 -4.94
CA ALA A 88 -16.06 2.38 -4.32
C ALA A 88 -16.26 2.82 -2.86
N LEU A 89 -15.19 2.94 -2.09
CA LEU A 89 -15.23 3.46 -0.72
C LEU A 89 -15.74 4.90 -0.66
N ALA A 90 -15.30 5.75 -1.58
CA ALA A 90 -15.75 7.14 -1.66
C ALA A 90 -17.23 7.26 -2.02
N LYS A 91 -17.73 6.36 -2.89
CA LYS A 91 -19.13 6.31 -3.33
C LYS A 91 -20.08 5.71 -2.28
N ALA A 92 -19.64 4.71 -1.54
CA ALA A 92 -20.46 4.01 -0.53
C ALA A 92 -20.83 4.88 0.68
N GLY A 93 -20.14 6.00 0.88
CA GLY A 93 -20.45 7.00 1.90
C GLY A 93 -19.67 8.26 1.62
N PRO A 94 -20.21 9.46 1.89
CA PRO A 94 -19.51 10.71 1.61
C PRO A 94 -18.27 10.82 2.50
N ARG A 95 -17.17 10.19 2.08
CA ARG A 95 -15.88 10.16 2.77
C ARG A 95 -14.72 10.48 1.85
N ARG A 96 -13.64 10.92 2.43
CA ARG A 96 -12.37 11.16 1.75
C ARG A 96 -11.56 9.87 1.72
N VAL A 97 -11.08 9.48 0.55
CA VAL A 97 -10.16 8.35 0.38
C VAL A 97 -8.87 8.85 -0.24
N LEU A 98 -7.75 8.51 0.35
CA LEU A 98 -6.41 8.92 -0.05
C LEU A 98 -5.61 7.67 -0.42
N ALA A 99 -5.24 7.52 -1.68
CA ALA A 99 -4.27 6.53 -2.11
C ALA A 99 -2.90 7.20 -2.27
N VAL A 100 -1.86 6.61 -1.69
CA VAL A 100 -0.52 7.21 -1.59
C VAL A 100 0.46 6.48 -2.50
N ASP A 101 1.21 7.21 -3.31
CA ASP A 101 2.45 6.68 -3.85
C ASP A 101 3.58 6.95 -2.85
N LEU A 102 4.16 5.91 -2.28
CA LEU A 102 5.34 6.05 -1.42
C LEU A 102 6.54 6.56 -2.24
N ARG A 103 7.58 7.11 -1.60
CA ARG A 103 8.80 7.56 -2.29
C ARG A 103 9.34 6.50 -3.25
N GLY A 104 9.76 6.88 -4.45
CA GLY A 104 10.28 5.97 -5.46
C GLY A 104 9.24 5.12 -6.18
N ARG A 105 7.93 5.43 -6.05
CA ARG A 105 6.84 4.70 -6.74
C ARG A 105 5.88 5.68 -7.41
N GLY A 106 5.24 5.22 -8.47
CA GLY A 106 4.19 5.94 -9.18
C GLY A 106 4.62 7.33 -9.64
N GLN A 107 3.93 8.36 -9.15
CA GLN A 107 4.22 9.76 -9.44
C GLN A 107 5.02 10.47 -8.34
N SER A 108 5.34 9.79 -7.22
CA SER A 108 6.28 10.29 -6.23
C SER A 108 7.69 10.33 -6.79
N GLU A 109 8.49 11.27 -6.32
CA GLU A 109 9.87 11.40 -6.75
C GLU A 109 10.70 10.17 -6.34
N TYR A 110 11.69 9.85 -7.17
CA TYR A 110 12.69 8.83 -6.86
C TYR A 110 13.80 9.46 -6.01
N ASP A 111 14.16 8.76 -4.94
CA ASP A 111 15.20 9.26 -4.04
C ASP A 111 16.60 9.03 -4.64
N ARG A 112 17.45 10.04 -4.56
CA ARG A 112 18.85 9.94 -5.00
C ARG A 112 19.67 9.03 -4.10
N ASN A 113 19.26 8.90 -2.83
CA ASN A 113 19.84 7.97 -1.87
C ASN A 113 18.90 6.78 -1.64
N PRO A 114 19.17 5.60 -2.21
CA PRO A 114 18.32 4.42 -2.04
C PRO A 114 18.17 3.92 -0.59
N GLU A 115 19.05 4.30 0.32
CA GLU A 115 18.94 3.97 1.76
C GLU A 115 17.71 4.65 2.40
N ASN A 116 17.18 5.71 1.78
CA ASN A 116 15.96 6.37 2.21
C ASN A 116 14.68 5.56 1.89
N TYR A 117 14.77 4.47 1.14
CA TYR A 117 13.65 3.52 0.97
C TYR A 117 13.45 2.62 2.19
N SER A 118 13.75 3.13 3.37
CA SER A 118 13.55 2.42 4.64
C SER A 118 12.14 2.64 5.20
N LEU A 119 11.62 1.67 6.00
CA LEU A 119 10.34 1.82 6.68
C LEU A 119 10.28 3.07 7.56
N LEU A 120 11.37 3.43 8.22
CA LEU A 120 11.42 4.60 9.10
C LEU A 120 11.24 5.91 8.32
N VAL A 121 11.91 6.06 7.19
CA VAL A 121 11.78 7.26 6.35
C VAL A 121 10.38 7.33 5.73
N GLU A 122 9.86 6.22 5.23
CA GLU A 122 8.50 6.14 4.67
C GLU A 122 7.41 6.39 5.73
N LEU A 123 7.64 5.99 6.99
CA LEU A 123 6.75 6.35 8.09
C LEU A 123 6.69 7.86 8.30
N GLY A 124 7.84 8.54 8.23
CA GLY A 124 7.92 10.00 8.24
C GLY A 124 7.17 10.66 7.08
N ASP A 125 7.24 10.05 5.88
CA ASP A 125 6.48 10.50 4.71
C ASP A 125 4.98 10.41 4.93
N VAL A 126 4.50 9.26 5.45
CA VAL A 126 3.08 9.07 5.76
C VAL A 126 2.62 10.09 6.79
N ALA A 127 3.37 10.31 7.87
CA ALA A 127 3.05 11.31 8.88
C ALA A 127 2.99 12.74 8.30
N ALA A 128 3.91 13.09 7.40
CA ALA A 128 3.88 14.37 6.69
C ALA A 128 2.65 14.52 5.80
N ILE A 129 2.26 13.49 5.06
CA ILE A 129 1.04 13.47 4.25
C ILE A 129 -0.20 13.69 5.12
N LEU A 130 -0.34 12.94 6.23
CA LEU A 130 -1.46 13.09 7.15
C LEU A 130 -1.56 14.52 7.69
N THR A 131 -0.43 15.09 8.08
CA THR A 131 -0.36 16.46 8.58
C THR A 131 -0.72 17.50 7.52
N ALA A 132 -0.08 17.43 6.36
CA ALA A 132 -0.28 18.41 5.28
C ALA A 132 -1.70 18.41 4.72
N LEU A 133 -2.33 17.24 4.67
CA LEU A 133 -3.70 17.08 4.19
C LEU A 133 -4.75 17.16 5.31
N ALA A 134 -4.34 17.48 6.54
CA ALA A 134 -5.19 17.57 7.73
C ALA A 134 -6.08 16.33 7.89
N VAL A 135 -5.48 15.13 7.77
CA VAL A 135 -6.15 13.85 8.01
C VAL A 135 -6.12 13.60 9.51
N GLY A 136 -7.32 13.54 10.13
CA GLY A 136 -7.49 13.10 11.52
C GLY A 136 -7.39 11.59 11.65
N PRO A 137 -7.97 11.00 12.72
CA PRO A 137 -8.08 9.55 12.80
C PRO A 137 -8.70 8.98 11.52
N ALA A 138 -8.10 7.92 10.97
CA ALA A 138 -8.49 7.35 9.69
C ALA A 138 -8.48 5.82 9.73
N VAL A 139 -9.18 5.19 8.78
CA VAL A 139 -9.02 3.76 8.51
C VAL A 139 -7.89 3.57 7.51
N PHE A 140 -6.93 2.72 7.84
CA PHE A 140 -5.80 2.41 6.96
C PHE A 140 -6.06 1.11 6.21
N VAL A 141 -5.84 1.12 4.90
CA VAL A 141 -5.79 -0.09 4.06
C VAL A 141 -4.34 -0.27 3.64
N GLY A 142 -3.62 -1.10 4.37
CA GLY A 142 -2.18 -1.30 4.18
C GLY A 142 -1.87 -2.61 3.47
N SER A 143 -1.41 -2.54 2.23
CA SER A 143 -1.01 -3.73 1.45
C SER A 143 0.46 -4.05 1.69
N SER A 144 0.77 -5.27 2.17
CA SER A 144 2.16 -5.71 2.37
C SER A 144 2.98 -4.66 3.13
N ARG A 145 3.93 -3.98 2.47
CA ARG A 145 4.71 -2.89 3.06
C ARG A 145 3.84 -1.78 3.66
N GLY A 146 2.71 -1.46 3.03
CA GLY A 146 1.74 -0.49 3.58
C GLY A 146 1.13 -0.95 4.91
N GLY A 147 0.95 -2.25 5.10
CA GLY A 147 0.51 -2.82 6.38
C GLY A 147 1.60 -2.76 7.45
N LEU A 148 2.87 -2.98 7.09
CA LEU A 148 4.01 -2.76 8.00
C LEU A 148 4.07 -1.29 8.47
N LEU A 149 3.88 -0.34 7.53
CA LEU A 149 3.80 1.08 7.87
C LEU A 149 2.62 1.39 8.79
N SER A 150 1.47 0.74 8.59
CA SER A 150 0.30 0.91 9.47
C SER A 150 0.57 0.40 10.89
N MET A 151 1.24 -0.75 11.04
CA MET A 151 1.66 -1.27 12.35
C MET A 151 2.67 -0.34 13.03
N GLN A 152 3.67 0.17 12.31
CA GLN A 152 4.63 1.14 12.83
C GLN A 152 3.95 2.47 13.22
N LEU A 153 2.98 2.92 12.41
CA LEU A 153 2.22 4.14 12.69
C LEU A 153 1.40 4.00 13.98
N ALA A 154 0.88 2.81 14.29
CA ALA A 154 0.13 2.55 15.53
C ALA A 154 0.98 2.78 16.79
N VAL A 155 2.29 2.52 16.72
CA VAL A 155 3.23 2.79 17.79
C VAL A 155 3.61 4.27 17.84
N ALA A 156 3.96 4.84 16.69
CA ALA A 156 4.47 6.22 16.61
C ALA A 156 3.36 7.28 16.77
N HIS A 157 2.16 7.02 16.25
CA HIS A 157 1.03 7.93 16.21
C HIS A 157 -0.29 7.18 16.48
N PRO A 158 -0.50 6.65 17.68
CA PRO A 158 -1.63 5.76 17.99
C PRO A 158 -3.01 6.39 17.74
N THR A 159 -3.12 7.71 17.86
CA THR A 159 -4.36 8.45 17.61
C THR A 159 -4.68 8.65 16.13
N ALA A 160 -3.76 8.33 15.21
CA ALA A 160 -3.98 8.47 13.78
C ALA A 160 -4.83 7.31 13.20
N ILE A 161 -4.87 6.15 13.89
CA ILE A 161 -5.53 4.95 13.38
C ILE A 161 -6.86 4.73 14.12
N ALA A 162 -7.95 4.75 13.37
CA ALA A 162 -9.30 4.44 13.86
C ALA A 162 -9.79 3.05 13.41
N GLY A 163 -9.07 2.41 12.51
CA GLY A 163 -9.29 1.05 12.02
C GLY A 163 -8.21 0.66 11.03
N VAL A 164 -8.01 -0.63 10.80
CA VAL A 164 -6.99 -1.11 9.88
C VAL A 164 -7.44 -2.34 9.08
N VAL A 165 -7.17 -2.32 7.79
CA VAL A 165 -7.19 -3.48 6.90
C VAL A 165 -5.75 -3.85 6.62
N LEU A 166 -5.26 -4.96 7.16
CA LEU A 166 -3.99 -5.55 6.82
C LEU A 166 -4.19 -6.43 5.58
N HIS A 167 -3.55 -6.06 4.49
CA HIS A 167 -3.68 -6.80 3.24
C HIS A 167 -2.46 -7.67 3.00
N ASP A 168 -2.64 -8.94 3.34
CA ASP A 168 -1.70 -10.06 3.25
C ASP A 168 -0.35 -9.81 3.92
N ILE A 169 -0.39 -9.26 5.11
CA ILE A 169 0.77 -9.00 5.95
C ILE A 169 0.39 -9.11 7.43
N GLY A 170 1.36 -9.51 8.23
CA GLY A 170 1.25 -9.60 9.68
C GLY A 170 2.58 -9.33 10.37
N PRO A 171 2.65 -9.59 11.69
CA PRO A 171 3.84 -9.33 12.49
C PRO A 171 5.01 -10.28 12.21
N VAL A 172 4.77 -11.43 11.58
CA VAL A 172 5.81 -12.39 11.19
C VAL A 172 5.83 -12.49 9.67
N ILE A 173 7.00 -12.29 9.09
CA ILE A 173 7.23 -12.35 7.64
C ILE A 173 8.01 -13.63 7.35
N GLU A 174 7.45 -14.49 6.51
CA GLU A 174 8.07 -15.76 6.15
C GLU A 174 9.31 -15.57 5.26
N PRO A 175 10.45 -16.18 5.58
CA PRO A 175 11.69 -16.07 4.79
C PRO A 175 11.52 -16.50 3.34
N LYS A 176 10.68 -17.51 3.09
CA LYS A 176 10.40 -18.02 1.73
C LYS A 176 9.83 -16.92 0.82
N GLY A 177 8.89 -16.11 1.32
CA GLY A 177 8.32 -15.01 0.56
C GLY A 177 9.33 -13.89 0.33
N LEU A 178 10.18 -13.58 1.32
CA LEU A 178 11.27 -12.61 1.15
C LEU A 178 12.26 -13.07 0.06
N ALA A 179 12.64 -14.34 0.04
CA ALA A 179 13.50 -14.91 -0.99
C ALA A 179 12.88 -14.77 -2.38
N ARG A 180 11.56 -15.04 -2.51
CA ARG A 180 10.83 -14.86 -3.77
C ARG A 180 10.79 -13.38 -4.17
N LEU A 181 10.44 -12.45 -3.28
CA LEU A 181 10.48 -11.02 -3.56
C LEU A 181 11.86 -10.58 -4.07
N ARG A 182 12.92 -11.01 -3.39
CA ARG A 182 14.30 -10.72 -3.78
C ARG A 182 14.68 -11.28 -5.16
N SER A 183 14.00 -12.34 -5.62
CA SER A 183 14.29 -12.95 -6.92
C SER A 183 13.82 -12.08 -8.10
N TYR A 184 12.77 -11.28 -7.95
CA TYR A 184 12.18 -10.53 -9.08
C TYR A 184 12.14 -9.01 -8.90
N VAL A 185 12.14 -8.46 -7.68
CA VAL A 185 12.09 -6.99 -7.48
C VAL A 185 13.30 -6.32 -8.10
N GLY A 186 13.05 -5.39 -9.01
CA GLY A 186 14.07 -4.69 -9.80
C GLY A 186 14.72 -5.54 -10.90
N LYS A 187 14.25 -6.78 -11.15
CA LYS A 187 14.87 -7.74 -12.07
C LYS A 187 13.91 -8.26 -13.14
N LEU A 188 12.63 -7.85 -13.12
CA LEU A 188 11.72 -8.24 -14.19
C LEU A 188 12.20 -7.74 -15.53
N PRO A 189 12.13 -8.57 -16.61
CA PRO A 189 12.47 -8.13 -17.96
C PRO A 189 11.64 -6.92 -18.38
N GLN A 190 12.22 -6.04 -19.17
CA GLN A 190 11.50 -4.91 -19.76
C GLN A 190 10.67 -5.40 -20.96
N PRO A 191 9.33 -5.34 -20.89
CA PRO A 191 8.48 -5.80 -21.99
C PRO A 191 8.42 -4.76 -23.11
N ARG A 192 8.17 -5.21 -24.33
CA ARG A 192 7.97 -4.35 -25.52
C ARG A 192 6.58 -3.72 -25.53
N ASN A 193 5.60 -4.40 -24.93
CA ASN A 193 4.21 -3.98 -24.82
C ASN A 193 3.53 -4.65 -23.62
N PHE A 194 2.33 -4.21 -23.26
CA PHE A 194 1.60 -4.75 -22.11
C PHE A 194 1.17 -6.22 -22.25
N ALA A 195 0.99 -6.73 -23.48
CA ALA A 195 0.70 -8.14 -23.67
C ALA A 195 1.90 -9.00 -23.28
N GLU A 196 3.11 -8.62 -23.71
CA GLU A 196 4.35 -9.28 -23.28
C GLU A 196 4.56 -9.12 -21.76
N GLY A 197 4.24 -7.94 -21.21
CA GLY A 197 4.26 -7.71 -19.76
C GLY A 197 3.34 -8.67 -19.00
N ALA A 198 2.13 -8.93 -19.50
CA ALA A 198 1.20 -9.88 -18.93
C ALA A 198 1.76 -11.32 -18.93
N GLU A 199 2.42 -11.74 -20.04
CA GLU A 199 3.06 -13.05 -20.11
C GLU A 199 4.26 -13.17 -19.15
N ILE A 200 5.07 -12.11 -19.00
CA ILE A 200 6.14 -12.07 -18.00
C ILE A 200 5.57 -12.27 -16.59
N LEU A 201 4.52 -11.49 -16.22
CA LEU A 201 3.90 -11.63 -14.91
C LEU A 201 3.31 -13.02 -14.71
N ARG A 202 2.62 -13.56 -15.72
CA ARG A 202 2.07 -14.91 -15.65
C ARG A 202 3.16 -15.95 -15.45
N SER A 203 4.28 -15.86 -16.17
CA SER A 203 5.39 -16.82 -16.02
C SER A 203 6.01 -16.79 -14.63
N VAL A 204 6.08 -15.62 -13.99
CA VAL A 204 6.67 -15.44 -12.67
C VAL A 204 5.71 -15.80 -11.53
N PHE A 205 4.41 -15.48 -11.69
CA PHE A 205 3.46 -15.52 -10.58
C PHE A 205 2.35 -16.56 -10.72
N HIS A 206 2.25 -17.32 -11.82
CA HIS A 206 1.20 -18.31 -12.03
C HIS A 206 1.08 -19.32 -10.87
N GLY A 207 2.20 -19.73 -10.25
CA GLY A 207 2.17 -20.63 -9.11
C GLY A 207 1.43 -20.07 -7.88
N GLN A 208 1.40 -18.74 -7.72
CA GLN A 208 0.65 -18.08 -6.66
C GLN A 208 -0.75 -17.61 -7.10
N PHE A 209 -0.96 -17.43 -8.41
CA PHE A 209 -2.20 -16.91 -8.99
C PHE A 209 -2.64 -17.79 -10.17
N PRO A 210 -3.00 -19.09 -9.94
CA PRO A 210 -3.26 -20.02 -11.02
C PRO A 210 -4.53 -19.70 -11.84
N ASN A 211 -5.47 -18.97 -11.23
CA ASN A 211 -6.82 -18.77 -11.79
C ASN A 211 -7.05 -17.33 -12.30
N LEU A 212 -6.01 -16.48 -12.41
CA LEU A 212 -6.19 -15.15 -13.00
C LEU A 212 -6.50 -15.25 -14.51
N THR A 213 -7.46 -14.43 -14.93
CA THR A 213 -7.83 -14.31 -16.35
C THR A 213 -6.75 -13.56 -17.15
N PRO A 214 -6.73 -13.69 -18.49
CA PRO A 214 -5.84 -12.89 -19.34
C PRO A 214 -5.99 -11.38 -19.11
N GLU A 215 -7.22 -10.91 -18.86
CA GLU A 215 -7.52 -9.49 -18.60
C GLU A 215 -6.91 -9.05 -17.28
N GLN A 216 -6.96 -9.89 -16.22
CA GLN A 216 -6.35 -9.59 -14.94
C GLN A 216 -4.81 -9.57 -15.04
N TRP A 217 -4.19 -10.47 -15.80
CA TRP A 217 -2.76 -10.41 -16.10
C TRP A 217 -2.40 -9.13 -16.87
N ARG A 218 -3.24 -8.74 -17.84
CA ARG A 218 -3.07 -7.50 -18.59
C ARG A 218 -3.15 -6.27 -17.69
N ALA A 219 -4.17 -6.19 -16.85
CA ALA A 219 -4.32 -5.12 -15.86
C ALA A 219 -3.15 -5.10 -14.86
N GLY A 220 -2.64 -6.27 -14.47
CA GLY A 220 -1.41 -6.40 -13.68
C GLY A 220 -0.19 -5.78 -14.36
N ALA A 221 -0.04 -6.01 -15.68
CA ALA A 221 1.04 -5.42 -16.45
C ALA A 221 0.92 -3.88 -16.54
N GLU A 222 -0.29 -3.36 -16.77
CA GLU A 222 -0.56 -1.92 -16.82
C GLU A 222 -0.31 -1.21 -15.47
N ARG A 223 -0.47 -1.90 -14.34
CA ARG A 223 -0.09 -1.40 -13.01
C ARG A 223 1.41 -1.51 -12.73
N THR A 224 2.12 -2.45 -13.37
CA THR A 224 3.55 -2.71 -13.12
C THR A 224 4.47 -1.85 -13.97
N TRP A 225 4.08 -1.59 -15.23
CA TRP A 225 4.85 -0.77 -16.15
C TRP A 225 4.06 0.45 -16.62
N ARG A 226 4.77 1.53 -16.88
CA ARG A 226 4.24 2.72 -17.56
C ARG A 226 4.89 2.89 -18.93
N GLN A 227 4.11 3.37 -19.88
CA GLN A 227 4.62 3.67 -21.21
C GLN A 227 5.26 5.07 -21.25
N GLY A 228 6.52 5.12 -21.66
CA GLY A 228 7.24 6.36 -21.91
C GLY A 228 6.84 6.99 -23.25
N ARG A 229 7.27 8.23 -23.48
CA ARG A 229 6.98 8.98 -24.73
C ARG A 229 7.50 8.30 -26.00
N ASN A 230 8.56 7.50 -25.89
CA ASN A 230 9.16 6.71 -26.97
C ASN A 230 8.47 5.34 -27.15
N GLY A 231 7.37 5.07 -26.44
CA GLY A 231 6.67 3.81 -26.48
C GLY A 231 7.27 2.69 -25.61
N SER A 232 8.46 2.90 -25.02
CA SER A 232 9.07 1.90 -24.12
C SER A 232 8.28 1.77 -22.82
N LEU A 233 8.21 0.56 -22.28
CA LEU A 233 7.64 0.30 -20.97
C LEU A 233 8.75 0.33 -19.91
N THR A 234 8.53 1.08 -18.83
CA THR A 234 9.44 1.14 -17.68
C THR A 234 8.67 0.82 -16.39
N PRO A 235 9.31 0.22 -15.39
CA PRO A 235 8.65 -0.04 -14.11
C PRO A 235 8.02 1.24 -13.51
N THR A 236 6.91 1.09 -12.82
CA THR A 236 6.25 2.19 -12.09
C THR A 236 6.95 2.52 -10.77
N TYR A 237 8.08 1.90 -10.49
CA TYR A 237 8.85 2.07 -9.28
C TYR A 237 10.36 2.16 -9.57
N ASP A 238 11.13 2.73 -8.64
CA ASP A 238 12.59 2.74 -8.72
C ASP A 238 13.16 1.34 -8.47
N VAL A 239 13.92 0.83 -9.42
CA VAL A 239 14.56 -0.50 -9.34
C VAL A 239 15.53 -0.62 -8.14
N ASN A 240 16.02 0.50 -7.63
CA ASN A 240 16.86 0.55 -6.43
C ASN A 240 16.12 0.15 -5.15
N LEU A 241 14.78 0.04 -5.18
CA LEU A 241 14.01 -0.58 -4.09
C LEU A 241 14.46 -2.01 -3.80
N SER A 242 15.06 -2.70 -4.76
CA SER A 242 15.68 -4.01 -4.56
C SER A 242 16.75 -4.03 -3.48
N ARG A 243 17.43 -2.89 -3.22
CA ARG A 243 18.46 -2.78 -2.19
C ARG A 243 17.90 -3.03 -0.80
N THR A 244 16.65 -2.64 -0.53
CA THR A 244 16.00 -2.88 0.77
C THR A 244 15.86 -4.38 1.06
N LEU A 245 15.59 -5.19 0.04
CA LEU A 245 15.51 -6.64 0.15
C LEU A 245 16.89 -7.29 0.19
N ASN A 246 17.86 -6.77 -0.54
CA ASN A 246 19.22 -7.30 -0.57
C ASN A 246 19.97 -7.09 0.75
N ALA A 247 19.60 -6.07 1.53
CA ALA A 247 20.15 -5.83 2.85
C ALA A 247 19.63 -6.80 3.94
N ILE A 248 18.55 -7.54 3.64
CA ILE A 248 17.98 -8.52 4.58
C ILE A 248 18.75 -9.83 4.46
N ASP A 249 19.24 -10.34 5.59
CA ASP A 249 19.72 -11.72 5.68
C ASP A 249 18.49 -12.65 5.70
N ILE A 250 18.29 -13.39 4.61
CA ILE A 250 17.15 -14.31 4.47
C ILE A 250 17.35 -15.65 5.19
N GLU A 251 18.57 -15.94 5.66
CA GLU A 251 18.89 -17.15 6.44
C GLU A 251 18.53 -16.95 7.93
N THR A 252 18.45 -15.70 8.37
CA THR A 252 18.02 -15.33 9.71
C THR A 252 16.58 -14.80 9.69
N PRO A 253 15.65 -15.40 10.44
CA PRO A 253 14.29 -14.87 10.55
C PRO A 253 14.30 -13.41 10.99
N LEU A 254 13.48 -12.57 10.35
CA LEU A 254 13.31 -11.20 10.78
C LEU A 254 12.73 -11.16 12.20
N PRO A 255 13.11 -10.18 13.04
CA PRO A 255 12.45 -9.96 14.31
C PRO A 255 10.95 -9.77 14.11
N PRO A 256 10.10 -10.49 14.86
CA PRO A 256 8.66 -10.38 14.73
C PRO A 256 8.17 -9.03 15.27
N LEU A 257 7.18 -8.45 14.61
CA LEU A 257 6.59 -7.14 14.92
C LEU A 257 5.33 -7.27 15.79
N TRP A 258 5.38 -8.17 16.80
CA TRP A 258 4.21 -8.39 17.67
C TRP A 258 3.86 -7.17 18.51
N ASN A 259 4.84 -6.36 18.94
CA ASN A 259 4.57 -5.14 19.69
C ASN A 259 3.81 -4.11 18.84
N GLU A 260 4.18 -3.99 17.56
CA GLU A 260 3.54 -3.11 16.59
C GLU A 260 2.13 -3.61 16.22
N PHE A 261 1.94 -4.92 16.16
CA PHE A 261 0.64 -5.54 15.97
C PHE A 261 -0.26 -5.33 17.20
N ASP A 262 0.25 -5.56 18.39
CA ASP A 262 -0.48 -5.39 19.65
C ASP A 262 -0.85 -3.92 19.91
N ALA A 263 -0.13 -2.95 19.35
CA ALA A 263 -0.51 -1.53 19.37
C ALA A 263 -1.84 -1.26 18.66
N LEU A 264 -2.28 -2.15 17.76
CA LEU A 264 -3.56 -2.11 17.07
C LEU A 264 -4.71 -2.80 17.84
N ALA A 265 -4.46 -3.37 19.02
CA ALA A 265 -5.42 -4.21 19.74
C ALA A 265 -6.76 -3.52 20.08
N ARG A 266 -6.80 -2.18 20.09
CA ARG A 266 -7.98 -1.39 20.47
C ARG A 266 -8.76 -0.81 19.29
N VAL A 267 -8.31 -1.04 18.06
CA VAL A 267 -9.00 -0.54 16.86
C VAL A 267 -9.60 -1.70 16.08
N PRO A 268 -10.73 -1.51 15.39
CA PRO A 268 -11.26 -2.53 14.47
C PRO A 268 -10.18 -2.96 13.48
N MET A 269 -10.07 -4.27 13.26
CA MET A 269 -9.08 -4.85 12.35
C MET A 269 -9.72 -5.85 11.39
N MET A 270 -9.34 -5.76 10.14
CA MET A 270 -9.62 -6.76 9.12
C MET A 270 -8.31 -7.25 8.51
N LEU A 271 -8.22 -8.54 8.26
CA LEU A 271 -7.15 -9.17 7.48
C LEU A 271 -7.73 -9.69 6.16
N VAL A 272 -7.13 -9.29 5.04
CA VAL A 272 -7.36 -9.94 3.74
C VAL A 272 -6.15 -10.81 3.45
N HIS A 273 -6.33 -12.14 3.45
CA HIS A 273 -5.26 -13.12 3.36
C HIS A 273 -5.34 -13.92 2.06
N GLY A 274 -4.21 -14.08 1.39
CA GLY A 274 -4.10 -14.99 0.25
C GLY A 274 -3.79 -16.41 0.73
N GLY A 275 -4.66 -17.38 0.43
CA GLY A 275 -4.48 -18.77 0.86
C GLY A 275 -3.21 -19.44 0.30
N ARG A 276 -2.59 -18.84 -0.74
CA ARG A 276 -1.29 -19.24 -1.30
C ARG A 276 -0.16 -18.31 -0.92
N SER A 277 -0.37 -17.43 0.05
CA SER A 277 0.69 -16.50 0.49
C SER A 277 1.89 -17.25 1.03
N ASP A 278 3.08 -16.80 0.65
CA ASP A 278 4.36 -17.25 1.17
C ASP A 278 5.06 -16.18 2.03
N ILE A 279 4.36 -15.05 2.26
CA ILE A 279 4.78 -13.96 3.15
C ILE A 279 4.10 -14.07 4.51
N LEU A 280 2.80 -14.41 4.53
CA LEU A 280 1.98 -14.55 5.72
C LEU A 280 1.48 -15.99 5.82
N SER A 281 1.95 -16.72 6.82
CA SER A 281 1.54 -18.11 7.03
C SER A 281 0.21 -18.23 7.78
N ALA A 282 -0.50 -19.33 7.56
CA ALA A 282 -1.73 -19.64 8.28
C ALA A 282 -1.49 -19.72 9.81
N ALA A 283 -0.31 -20.16 10.24
CA ALA A 283 0.06 -20.19 11.66
C ALA A 283 0.15 -18.77 12.24
N THR A 284 0.73 -17.82 11.49
CA THR A 284 0.77 -16.41 11.90
C THR A 284 -0.64 -15.81 11.91
N VAL A 285 -1.50 -16.12 10.92
CA VAL A 285 -2.90 -15.67 10.90
C VAL A 285 -3.66 -16.16 12.13
N ALA A 286 -3.49 -17.44 12.53
CA ALA A 286 -4.09 -17.99 13.75
C ALA A 286 -3.62 -17.25 15.00
N ALA A 287 -2.31 -17.02 15.14
CA ALA A 287 -1.75 -16.29 16.27
C ALA A 287 -2.21 -14.82 16.33
N MET A 288 -2.41 -14.17 15.17
CA MET A 288 -3.01 -12.83 15.08
C MET A 288 -4.47 -12.83 15.58
N ALA A 289 -5.26 -13.84 15.17
CA ALA A 289 -6.66 -13.97 15.60
C ALA A 289 -6.80 -14.23 17.10
N GLU A 290 -5.89 -14.99 17.70
CA GLU A 290 -5.84 -15.22 19.16
C GLU A 290 -5.53 -13.91 19.91
N ARG A 291 -4.65 -13.07 19.40
CA ARG A 291 -4.27 -11.79 20.03
C ARG A 291 -5.30 -10.70 19.80
N HIS A 292 -5.98 -10.70 18.67
CA HIS A 292 -7.01 -9.73 18.32
C HIS A 292 -8.35 -10.43 18.04
N THR A 293 -9.08 -10.75 19.12
CA THR A 293 -10.29 -11.60 19.06
C THR A 293 -11.45 -11.01 18.24
N GLY A 294 -11.40 -9.70 17.91
CA GLY A 294 -12.37 -9.03 17.04
C GLY A 294 -11.90 -8.88 15.59
N MET A 295 -10.77 -9.48 15.20
CA MET A 295 -10.25 -9.37 13.84
C MET A 295 -11.14 -10.12 12.85
N GLU A 296 -11.58 -9.42 11.80
CA GLU A 296 -12.28 -10.05 10.68
C GLU A 296 -11.26 -10.61 9.68
N ILE A 297 -11.49 -11.82 9.19
CA ILE A 297 -10.59 -12.46 8.23
C ILE A 297 -11.34 -12.74 6.93
N ILE A 298 -10.76 -12.32 5.82
CA ILE A 298 -11.14 -12.72 4.47
C ILE A 298 -10.00 -13.54 3.90
N GLU A 299 -10.23 -14.83 3.64
CA GLU A 299 -9.27 -15.66 2.91
C GLU A 299 -9.65 -15.77 1.43
N ILE A 300 -8.66 -15.62 0.56
CA ILE A 300 -8.80 -15.81 -0.89
C ILE A 300 -7.96 -17.03 -1.27
N PRO A 301 -8.58 -18.24 -1.39
CA PRO A 301 -7.85 -19.50 -1.39
C PRO A 301 -6.84 -19.67 -2.52
N ASP A 302 -7.18 -19.14 -3.72
CA ASP A 302 -6.41 -19.36 -4.94
C ASP A 302 -5.47 -18.22 -5.30
N GLN A 303 -5.22 -17.30 -4.36
CA GLN A 303 -4.32 -16.17 -4.58
C GLN A 303 -3.20 -16.12 -3.53
N GLY A 304 -2.03 -15.71 -3.99
CA GLY A 304 -0.85 -15.51 -3.14
C GLY A 304 -0.65 -14.06 -2.72
N HIS A 305 0.60 -13.68 -2.48
CA HIS A 305 0.97 -12.35 -1.99
C HIS A 305 1.13 -11.32 -3.12
N VAL A 306 0.32 -10.29 -3.19
CA VAL A 306 -0.89 -9.98 -2.43
C VAL A 306 -2.12 -10.29 -3.27
N PRO A 307 -3.23 -10.78 -2.69
CA PRO A 307 -4.45 -11.06 -3.45
C PRO A 307 -5.06 -9.77 -4.02
N LEU A 308 -5.88 -9.90 -5.06
CA LEU A 308 -6.48 -8.73 -5.72
C LEU A 308 -7.64 -8.16 -4.89
N LEU A 309 -7.70 -6.83 -4.76
CA LEU A 309 -8.80 -6.08 -4.11
C LEU A 309 -9.80 -5.54 -5.15
N ASP A 310 -10.11 -6.32 -6.19
CA ASP A 310 -10.87 -5.85 -7.35
C ASP A 310 -12.21 -6.57 -7.58
N THR A 311 -12.54 -7.60 -6.78
CA THR A 311 -13.84 -8.24 -6.87
C THR A 311 -14.90 -7.47 -6.09
N SER A 312 -16.14 -7.48 -6.58
CA SER A 312 -17.28 -6.81 -5.93
C SER A 312 -17.49 -7.29 -4.50
N GLU A 313 -17.27 -8.57 -4.23
CA GLU A 313 -17.41 -9.15 -2.89
C GLU A 313 -16.38 -8.59 -1.91
N ILE A 314 -15.10 -8.57 -2.29
CA ILE A 314 -14.02 -8.05 -1.44
C ILE A 314 -14.21 -6.55 -1.19
N ILE A 315 -14.51 -5.79 -2.26
CA ILE A 315 -14.78 -4.36 -2.17
C ILE A 315 -15.94 -4.10 -1.22
N GLN A 316 -17.03 -4.86 -1.31
CA GLN A 316 -18.19 -4.71 -0.43
C GLN A 316 -17.82 -5.00 1.03
N ARG A 317 -17.12 -6.10 1.30
CA ARG A 317 -16.70 -6.47 2.66
C ARG A 317 -15.78 -5.43 3.30
N VAL A 318 -14.81 -4.90 2.53
CA VAL A 318 -13.94 -3.80 3.01
C VAL A 318 -14.77 -2.53 3.25
N THR A 319 -15.72 -2.23 2.38
CA THR A 319 -16.61 -1.07 2.52
C THR A 319 -17.47 -1.16 3.78
N ASP A 320 -18.04 -2.32 4.05
CA ASP A 320 -18.86 -2.57 5.24
C ASP A 320 -18.01 -2.49 6.52
N PHE A 321 -16.79 -3.01 6.49
CA PHE A 321 -15.84 -2.88 7.59
C PHE A 321 -15.52 -1.40 7.88
N VAL A 322 -15.19 -0.62 6.85
CA VAL A 322 -14.92 0.81 7.00
C VAL A 322 -16.13 1.58 7.54
N ALA A 323 -17.36 1.18 7.14
CA ALA A 323 -18.59 1.78 7.67
C ALA A 323 -18.77 1.50 9.17
N ARG A 324 -18.44 0.29 9.65
CA ARG A 324 -18.45 -0.05 11.09
C ARG A 324 -17.41 0.73 11.89
N CYS A 325 -16.24 1.02 11.32
CA CYS A 325 -15.24 1.86 11.99
C CYS A 325 -15.77 3.28 12.29
N ASP A 326 -16.68 3.83 11.46
CA ASP A 326 -17.30 5.14 11.73
C ASP A 326 -18.10 5.16 13.04
N GLU A 327 -18.62 4.01 13.49
CA GLU A 327 -19.46 3.88 14.68
C GLU A 327 -18.63 3.84 15.97
N THR A 328 -17.36 3.44 15.88
CA THR A 328 -16.47 3.31 17.04
C THR A 328 -15.87 4.64 17.51
N VAL A 329 -15.97 5.69 16.71
CA VAL A 329 -15.38 7.03 16.99
C VAL A 329 -16.44 8.04 17.45
N ARG A 330 -17.70 7.62 17.53
CA ARG A 330 -18.80 8.40 18.12
C ARG A 330 -18.87 8.14 19.62
#